data_d2768d2db8bb1877d702f1810d5bc2c2
#
_entry.id   d2768d2db8bb1877d702f1810d5bc2c2
#
_cell.length_a   1.000
_cell.length_b   1.000
_cell.length_c   1.000
_cell.angle_alpha   90.00
_cell.angle_beta   90.00
_cell.angle_gamma   90.00
#
_symmetry.space_group_name_H-M   'P 1'
#
loop_
_entity.id
_entity.type
_entity.pdbx_description
1 polymer ?
#
loop_
_entity_poly.entity_id
_entity_poly.type
_entity_poly.pdbx_seq_one_letter_code
_entity_poly.pdbx_strand_id
1 'polypeptide(L)'
;HIFGSGKAIMVIDNKILDNLTAQAKASPRLRMNLNFHQSLDEKCHRFLNAVEPGANIPVHRHPEKEESFVVLRGRIRVITYNDDGTIIENMVLNPSEGRYGVNVGKNVWHTVEALDPGSVIFECKEGPYVVHEEEGILIVDN
;
A
#
# COMPACT_ATOMS: atom_id res chain seq x y z
N HIS A 1 4.00 -6.61 -16.13
CA HIS A 1 3.97 -8.06 -15.95
C HIS A 1 5.38 -8.57 -15.63
N ILE A 2 5.53 -9.20 -14.49
CA ILE A 2 6.85 -9.58 -13.97
C ILE A 2 7.29 -11.01 -14.35
N PHE A 3 6.37 -11.85 -14.81
CA PHE A 3 6.65 -13.22 -15.20
C PHE A 3 6.90 -13.32 -16.69
N GLY A 4 7.86 -12.55 -17.19
CA GLY A 4 8.37 -12.74 -18.53
C GLY A 4 9.43 -13.85 -18.58
N SER A 5 9.84 -14.23 -19.75
CA SER A 5 11.01 -15.10 -20.01
C SER A 5 11.02 -16.45 -19.30
N GLY A 6 9.85 -17.06 -19.06
CA GLY A 6 9.75 -18.46 -18.61
C GLY A 6 10.12 -18.74 -17.17
N LYS A 7 10.26 -17.75 -16.31
CA LYS A 7 10.52 -17.97 -14.89
C LYS A 7 9.24 -18.37 -14.18
N ALA A 8 9.26 -19.50 -13.48
CA ALA A 8 8.13 -20.00 -12.71
C ALA A 8 8.05 -19.39 -11.30
N ILE A 9 9.15 -18.85 -10.79
CA ILE A 9 9.25 -18.30 -9.43
C ILE A 9 9.98 -16.97 -9.50
N MET A 10 9.46 -16.01 -8.76
CA MET A 10 10.10 -14.72 -8.55
C MET A 10 10.41 -14.56 -7.05
N VAL A 11 11.64 -14.19 -6.74
CA VAL A 11 12.07 -13.93 -5.37
C VAL A 11 11.92 -12.44 -5.07
N ILE A 12 11.30 -12.12 -3.93
CA ILE A 12 11.27 -10.76 -3.41
C ILE A 12 12.52 -10.58 -2.57
N ASP A 13 13.47 -9.80 -3.04
CA ASP A 13 14.76 -9.58 -2.41
C ASP A 13 15.14 -8.10 -2.42
N ASN A 14 16.30 -7.77 -1.85
CA ASN A 14 16.75 -6.39 -1.79
C ASN A 14 16.89 -5.75 -3.18
N LYS A 15 17.31 -6.50 -4.18
CA LYS A 15 17.47 -5.98 -5.53
C LYS A 15 16.14 -5.45 -6.09
N ILE A 16 15.06 -6.20 -5.87
CA ILE A 16 13.73 -5.79 -6.32
C ILE A 16 13.25 -4.58 -5.53
N LEU A 17 13.42 -4.59 -4.21
CA LEU A 17 13.03 -3.46 -3.36
C LEU A 17 13.81 -2.20 -3.73
N ASP A 18 15.11 -2.31 -3.98
CA ASP A 18 15.96 -1.17 -4.35
C ASP A 18 15.55 -0.60 -5.71
N ASN A 19 15.28 -1.46 -6.68
CA ASN A 19 14.86 -1.03 -8.01
C ASN A 19 13.50 -0.32 -7.96
N LEU A 20 12.56 -0.87 -7.23
CA LEU A 20 11.24 -0.26 -7.07
C LEU A 20 11.32 1.07 -6.32
N THR A 21 12.15 1.14 -5.29
CA THR A 21 12.41 2.37 -4.55
C THR A 21 13.00 3.46 -5.44
N ALA A 22 13.96 3.11 -6.31
CA ALA A 22 14.53 4.07 -7.25
C ALA A 22 13.45 4.64 -8.18
N GLN A 23 12.53 3.79 -8.65
CA GLN A 23 11.41 4.24 -9.47
C GLN A 23 10.45 5.15 -8.68
N ALA A 24 10.18 4.82 -7.41
CA ALA A 24 9.33 5.64 -6.55
C ALA A 24 9.93 7.02 -6.34
N LYS A 25 11.24 7.10 -6.07
CA LYS A 25 11.95 8.37 -5.88
C LYS A 25 11.94 9.24 -7.14
N ALA A 26 11.98 8.62 -8.31
CA ALA A 26 11.95 9.32 -9.60
C ALA A 26 10.52 9.70 -10.03
N SER A 27 9.50 9.16 -9.38
CA SER A 27 8.11 9.46 -9.71
C SER A 27 7.67 10.78 -9.07
N PRO A 28 6.91 11.63 -9.79
CA PRO A 28 6.30 12.82 -9.18
C PRO A 28 5.39 12.49 -7.99
N ARG A 29 4.83 11.26 -7.96
CA ARG A 29 3.96 10.79 -6.89
C ARG A 29 4.74 10.24 -5.69
N LEU A 30 6.06 10.08 -5.80
CA LEU A 30 6.93 9.51 -4.76
C LEU A 30 6.48 8.12 -4.30
N ARG A 31 5.88 7.36 -5.21
CA ARG A 31 5.45 5.98 -4.97
C ARG A 31 5.40 5.20 -6.26
N MET A 32 5.55 3.87 -6.16
CA MET A 32 5.51 2.98 -7.32
C MET A 32 5.05 1.59 -6.89
N ASN A 33 4.17 1.01 -7.68
CA ASN A 33 3.69 -0.36 -7.46
C ASN A 33 4.39 -1.33 -8.39
N LEU A 34 4.58 -2.56 -7.92
CA LEU A 34 4.93 -3.72 -8.73
C LEU A 34 3.86 -4.78 -8.50
N ASN A 35 3.00 -5.00 -9.49
CA ASN A 35 1.87 -5.90 -9.38
C ASN A 35 2.25 -7.33 -9.73
N PHE A 36 1.87 -8.29 -8.88
CA PHE A 36 1.99 -9.72 -9.15
C PHE A 36 0.76 -10.26 -9.89
N HIS A 37 -0.40 -9.66 -9.65
CA HIS A 37 -1.58 -9.95 -10.44
C HIS A 37 -1.40 -9.40 -11.86
N GLN A 38 -1.88 -10.15 -12.86
CA GLN A 38 -1.67 -9.81 -14.27
C GLN A 38 -2.79 -8.96 -14.84
N SER A 39 -3.95 -8.96 -14.20
CA SER A 39 -5.13 -8.24 -14.64
C SER A 39 -5.88 -7.69 -13.45
N LEU A 40 -6.54 -6.55 -13.62
CA LEU A 40 -7.42 -5.98 -12.61
C LEU A 40 -8.68 -6.84 -12.38
N ASP A 41 -8.95 -7.80 -13.26
CA ASP A 41 -10.06 -8.73 -13.13
C ASP A 41 -9.75 -9.90 -12.18
N GLU A 42 -8.49 -10.09 -11.78
CA GLU A 42 -8.14 -11.17 -10.87
C GLU A 42 -8.80 -10.97 -9.51
N LYS A 43 -9.18 -12.10 -8.89
CA LYS A 43 -9.88 -12.10 -7.61
C LYS A 43 -8.99 -11.74 -6.42
N CYS A 44 -7.70 -11.86 -6.58
CA CYS A 44 -6.74 -11.51 -5.52
C CYS A 44 -5.66 -10.61 -6.10
N HIS A 45 -5.63 -9.37 -5.66
CA HIS A 45 -4.58 -8.43 -6.05
C HIS A 45 -3.43 -8.51 -5.06
N ARG A 46 -2.21 -8.64 -5.59
CA ARG A 46 -0.99 -8.79 -4.79
C ARG A 46 0.07 -7.91 -5.41
N PHE A 47 0.67 -7.06 -4.60
CA PHE A 47 1.65 -6.12 -5.14
C PHE A 47 2.60 -5.60 -4.07
N LEU A 48 3.77 -5.17 -4.53
CA LEU A 48 4.67 -4.35 -3.74
C LEU A 48 4.32 -2.89 -3.98
N ASN A 49 4.43 -2.09 -2.94
CA ASN A 49 4.25 -0.65 -3.02
C ASN A 49 5.43 0.03 -2.33
N ALA A 50 6.29 0.66 -3.13
CA ALA A 50 7.36 1.49 -2.60
C ALA A 50 6.81 2.90 -2.39
N VAL A 51 6.93 3.41 -1.18
CA VAL A 51 6.39 4.71 -0.79
C VAL A 51 7.50 5.53 -0.12
N GLU A 52 7.76 6.71 -0.66
CA GLU A 52 8.75 7.61 -0.10
C GLU A 52 8.11 8.64 0.84
N PRO A 53 8.85 9.18 1.81
CA PRO A 53 8.36 10.30 2.61
C PRO A 53 7.93 11.46 1.72
N GLY A 54 6.80 12.06 2.04
CA GLY A 54 6.22 13.14 1.25
C GLY A 54 5.24 12.71 0.17
N ALA A 55 5.11 11.40 -0.09
CA ALA A 55 4.06 10.90 -0.99
C ALA A 55 2.69 11.25 -0.43
N ASN A 56 1.84 11.81 -1.27
CA ASN A 56 0.46 12.14 -0.88
C ASN A 56 -0.45 10.97 -1.23
N ILE A 57 -0.91 10.27 -0.21
CA ILE A 57 -1.89 9.18 -0.36
C ILE A 57 -3.19 9.66 0.24
N PRO A 58 -4.21 9.93 -0.59
CA PRO A 58 -5.49 10.41 -0.07
C PRO A 58 -6.12 9.45 0.92
N VAL A 59 -6.86 10.01 1.89
CA VAL A 59 -7.68 9.19 2.78
C VAL A 59 -8.81 8.58 1.96
N HIS A 60 -8.90 7.27 1.95
CA HIS A 60 -9.85 6.54 1.10
C HIS A 60 -10.38 5.31 1.85
N ARG A 61 -11.40 4.68 1.28
CA ARG A 61 -11.95 3.43 1.79
C ARG A 61 -12.41 2.55 0.63
N HIS A 62 -12.53 1.26 0.93
CA HIS A 62 -13.09 0.25 0.03
C HIS A 62 -14.32 -0.33 0.69
N PRO A 63 -15.55 0.00 0.23
CA PRO A 63 -16.77 -0.37 0.94
C PRO A 63 -16.95 -1.87 1.12
N GLU A 64 -16.58 -2.67 0.11
CA GLU A 64 -16.86 -4.11 0.08
C GLU A 64 -15.61 -4.98 0.17
N LYS A 65 -14.44 -4.38 0.40
CA LYS A 65 -13.18 -5.11 0.36
C LYS A 65 -12.33 -4.87 1.58
N GLU A 66 -11.66 -5.93 2.00
CA GLU A 66 -10.58 -5.84 2.97
C GLU A 66 -9.25 -5.82 2.24
N GLU A 67 -8.25 -5.26 2.89
CA GLU A 67 -6.88 -5.34 2.43
C GLU A 67 -5.95 -5.61 3.60
N SER A 68 -4.88 -6.34 3.32
CA SER A 68 -3.83 -6.58 4.31
C SER A 68 -2.51 -6.13 3.72
N PHE A 69 -1.66 -5.54 4.55
CA PHE A 69 -0.30 -5.29 4.11
C PHE A 69 0.70 -5.45 5.25
N VAL A 70 1.92 -5.81 4.87
CA VAL A 70 3.05 -5.95 5.79
C VAL A 70 4.21 -5.09 5.31
N VAL A 71 4.98 -4.57 6.25
CA VAL A 71 6.15 -3.76 5.97
C VAL A 71 7.35 -4.67 5.74
N LEU A 72 7.91 -4.62 4.53
CA LEU A 72 9.12 -5.38 4.20
C LEU A 72 10.37 -4.60 4.55
N ARG A 73 10.32 -3.27 4.45
CA ARG A 73 11.45 -2.39 4.74
C ARG A 73 10.94 -1.01 5.13
N GLY A 74 11.61 -0.37 6.07
CA GLY A 74 11.28 0.98 6.52
C GLY A 74 10.25 1.01 7.63
N ARG A 75 9.60 2.15 7.80
CA ARG A 75 8.53 2.37 8.79
C ARG A 75 7.35 3.04 8.11
N ILE A 76 6.16 2.60 8.45
CA ILE A 76 4.92 3.11 7.85
C ILE A 76 3.97 3.54 8.96
N ARG A 77 3.47 4.77 8.86
CA ARG A 77 2.37 5.24 9.71
C ARG A 77 1.06 4.89 9.03
N VAL A 78 0.12 4.34 9.80
CA VAL A 78 -1.25 4.06 9.33
C VAL A 78 -2.19 4.89 10.17
N ILE A 79 -3.09 5.63 9.52
CA ILE A 79 -4.06 6.48 10.20
C ILE A 79 -5.46 6.10 9.71
N THR A 80 -6.38 5.92 10.65
CA THR A 80 -7.79 5.68 10.36
C THR A 80 -8.64 6.83 10.86
N TYR A 81 -9.79 7.03 10.21
CA TYR A 81 -10.62 8.22 10.44
C TYR A 81 -12.09 7.88 10.56
N ASN A 82 -12.81 8.73 11.28
CA ASN A 82 -14.27 8.77 11.24
C ASN A 82 -14.74 9.50 9.96
N ASP A 83 -16.04 9.42 9.68
CA ASP A 83 -16.63 10.08 8.50
C ASP A 83 -16.47 11.61 8.55
N ASP A 84 -16.36 12.19 9.73
CA ASP A 84 -16.17 13.63 9.92
C ASP A 84 -14.70 14.09 9.78
N GLY A 85 -13.79 13.15 9.51
CA GLY A 85 -12.37 13.44 9.33
C GLY A 85 -11.55 13.40 10.62
N THR A 86 -12.17 13.12 11.76
CA THR A 86 -11.41 12.98 13.01
C THR A 86 -10.68 11.64 13.05
N ILE A 87 -9.49 11.63 13.67
CA ILE A 87 -8.64 10.44 13.74
C ILE A 87 -9.20 9.46 14.76
N ILE A 88 -9.32 8.18 14.36
CA ILE A 88 -9.63 7.09 15.26
C ILE A 88 -8.34 6.46 15.79
N GLU A 89 -7.43 6.08 14.87
CA GLU A 89 -6.18 5.41 15.20
C GLU A 89 -5.03 6.02 14.42
N ASN A 90 -3.89 6.06 15.08
CA ASN A 90 -2.64 6.53 14.47
C ASN A 90 -1.54 5.60 14.98
N MET A 91 -1.04 4.73 14.12
CA MET A 91 -0.08 3.71 14.52
C MET A 91 1.12 3.69 13.60
N VAL A 92 2.26 3.31 14.13
CA VAL A 92 3.49 3.14 13.37
C VAL A 92 3.80 1.66 13.26
N LEU A 93 3.95 1.19 12.02
CA LEU A 93 4.43 -0.15 11.72
C LEU A 93 5.94 -0.10 11.54
N ASN A 94 6.64 -0.85 12.36
CA ASN A 94 8.10 -0.93 12.37
C ASN A 94 8.52 -2.36 12.67
N PRO A 95 9.01 -3.12 11.68
CA PRO A 95 9.44 -4.50 11.90
C PRO A 95 10.50 -4.63 13.00
N SER A 96 11.38 -3.63 13.16
CA SER A 96 12.41 -3.64 14.21
C SER A 96 11.83 -3.60 15.62
N GLU A 97 10.60 -3.13 15.76
CA GLU A 97 9.88 -3.07 17.04
C GLU A 97 8.79 -4.15 17.14
N GLY A 98 8.76 -5.09 16.20
CA GLY A 98 7.82 -6.19 16.22
C GLY A 98 6.40 -5.84 15.76
N ARG A 99 6.23 -4.74 15.03
CA ARG A 99 4.94 -4.33 14.46
C ARG A 99 5.04 -4.40 12.94
N TYR A 100 4.46 -5.43 12.36
CA TYR A 100 4.75 -5.83 10.99
C TYR A 100 3.75 -5.35 9.94
N GLY A 101 2.48 -5.29 10.28
CA GLY A 101 1.46 -4.99 9.30
C GLY A 101 0.08 -4.80 9.90
N VAL A 102 -0.90 -4.63 9.02
CA VAL A 102 -2.29 -4.44 9.38
C VAL A 102 -3.21 -5.20 8.44
N ASN A 103 -4.41 -5.49 8.93
CA ASN A 103 -5.54 -5.84 8.10
C ASN A 103 -6.55 -4.70 8.20
N VAL A 104 -6.83 -4.05 7.08
CA VAL A 104 -7.79 -2.95 7.02
C VAL A 104 -9.15 -3.54 6.66
N GLY A 105 -10.12 -3.41 7.56
CA GLY A 105 -11.46 -3.90 7.37
C GLY A 105 -12.22 -3.15 6.28
N LYS A 106 -13.36 -3.69 5.89
CA LYS A 106 -14.24 -3.05 4.91
C LYS A 106 -14.68 -1.67 5.39
N ASN A 107 -14.75 -0.74 4.46
CA ASN A 107 -15.32 0.58 4.68
C ASN A 107 -14.60 1.46 5.70
N VAL A 108 -13.33 1.21 5.95
CA VAL A 108 -12.51 1.98 6.88
C VAL A 108 -11.77 3.08 6.14
N TRP A 109 -12.04 4.33 6.52
CA TRP A 109 -11.28 5.47 6.02
C TRP A 109 -9.84 5.39 6.53
N HIS A 110 -8.88 5.36 5.63
CA HIS A 110 -7.46 5.23 6.02
C HIS A 110 -6.52 5.87 5.01
N THR A 111 -5.32 6.12 5.49
CA THR A 111 -4.17 6.48 4.67
C THR A 111 -2.91 5.90 5.28
N VAL A 112 -1.85 5.91 4.50
CA VAL A 112 -0.51 5.50 4.95
C VAL A 112 0.49 6.61 4.64
N GLU A 113 1.55 6.65 5.42
CA GLU A 113 2.64 7.62 5.27
C GLU A 113 3.96 6.91 5.52
N ALA A 114 4.90 7.02 4.59
CA ALA A 114 6.24 6.50 4.81
C ALA A 114 7.02 7.44 5.74
N LEU A 115 7.62 6.87 6.78
CA LEU A 115 8.45 7.62 7.73
C LEU A 115 9.93 7.58 7.36
N ASP A 116 10.36 6.54 6.65
CA ASP A 116 11.74 6.37 6.21
C ASP A 116 11.83 6.31 4.69
N PRO A 117 12.90 6.84 4.11
CA PRO A 117 13.21 6.57 2.70
C PRO A 117 13.39 5.07 2.47
N GLY A 118 13.01 4.60 1.28
CA GLY A 118 13.16 3.19 0.93
C GLY A 118 12.12 2.28 1.54
N SER A 119 11.03 2.83 2.08
CA SER A 119 9.95 2.01 2.64
C SER A 119 9.21 1.25 1.55
N VAL A 120 8.97 -0.04 1.80
CA VAL A 120 8.24 -0.92 0.88
C VAL A 120 7.27 -1.79 1.68
N ILE A 121 6.04 -1.86 1.21
CA ILE A 121 5.01 -2.74 1.77
C ILE A 121 4.60 -3.77 0.73
N PHE A 122 4.15 -4.93 1.21
CA PHE A 122 3.50 -5.96 0.39
C PHE A 122 2.02 -5.96 0.74
N GLU A 123 1.18 -5.76 -0.26
CA GLU A 123 -0.27 -5.70 -0.09
C GLU A 123 -0.99 -6.84 -0.78
N CYS A 124 -2.05 -7.32 -0.13
CA CYS A 124 -3.06 -8.17 -0.73
C CYS A 124 -4.42 -7.50 -0.59
N LYS A 125 -5.16 -7.43 -1.67
CA LYS A 125 -6.49 -6.83 -1.68
C LYS A 125 -7.42 -7.68 -2.53
N GLU A 126 -8.66 -7.82 -2.09
CA GLU A 126 -9.66 -8.52 -2.87
C GLU A 126 -9.89 -7.83 -4.21
N GLY A 127 -9.90 -8.62 -5.29
CA GLY A 127 -10.35 -8.21 -6.61
C GLY A 127 -11.74 -8.73 -6.89
N PRO A 128 -12.25 -8.54 -8.10
CA PRO A 128 -11.68 -7.71 -9.15
C PRO A 128 -11.76 -6.21 -8.84
N TYR A 129 -10.98 -5.40 -9.55
CA TYR A 129 -11.08 -3.95 -9.44
C TYR A 129 -12.41 -3.46 -10.03
N VAL A 130 -13.12 -2.64 -9.27
CA VAL A 130 -14.37 -2.02 -9.73
C VAL A 130 -14.26 -0.51 -9.45
N VAL A 131 -14.39 0.29 -10.50
CA VAL A 131 -14.16 1.74 -10.45
C VAL A 131 -15.04 2.44 -9.41
N HIS A 132 -16.22 1.92 -9.15
CA HIS A 132 -17.20 2.54 -8.26
C HIS A 132 -17.18 2.02 -6.81
N GLU A 133 -16.25 1.13 -6.47
CA GLU A 133 -16.16 0.59 -5.11
C GLU A 133 -15.48 1.54 -4.13
N GLU A 134 -14.67 2.45 -4.63
CA GLU A 134 -14.10 3.50 -3.79
C GLU A 134 -15.13 4.62 -3.65
N GLU A 135 -15.51 4.93 -2.42
CA GLU A 135 -16.45 6.01 -2.15
C GLU A 135 -15.81 7.39 -2.19
N GLY A 136 -14.73 7.52 -2.94
CA GLY A 136 -14.05 8.77 -3.09
C GLY A 136 -13.03 9.03 -1.98
N ILE A 137 -12.80 10.29 -1.73
CA ILE A 137 -11.71 10.75 -0.87
C ILE A 137 -12.30 11.56 0.28
N LEU A 138 -11.90 11.22 1.51
CA LEU A 138 -12.25 12.00 2.69
C LEU A 138 -11.27 13.18 2.80
N ILE A 139 -11.80 14.38 2.90
CA ILE A 139 -10.98 15.56 3.13
C ILE A 139 -10.79 15.73 4.63
N VAL A 140 -9.54 15.74 5.06
CA VAL A 140 -9.20 15.98 6.47
C VAL A 140 -8.34 17.24 6.57
N ASP A 141 -8.58 18.01 7.63
CA ASP A 141 -7.75 19.16 7.95
C ASP A 141 -6.55 18.70 8.78
N ASN A 142 -5.38 19.01 8.30
CA ASN A 142 -4.13 18.72 9.00
C ASN A 142 -3.68 19.90 9.82
#